data_37bd5ce025e15e8b67b1f80241ea8b15
#
_entry.id   37bd5ce025e15e8b67b1f80241ea8b15
#
_cell.length_a   1.000
_cell.length_b   1.000
_cell.length_c   1.000
_cell.angle_alpha   90.00
_cell.angle_beta   90.00
_cell.angle_gamma   90.00
#
_symmetry.space_group_name_H-M   'P 1'
#
loop_
_entity.id
_entity.type
_entity.pdbx_description
1 polymer ?
#
loop_
_entity_poly.entity_id
_entity_poly.type
_entity_poly.pdbx_seq_one_letter_code
_entity_poly.pdbx_strand_id
1 'polypeptide(L)'
;MRIIFSLIFLTTPALAWEFTPTPICTLSHTEPTVDIAVTYDHATHLYAIAVTSPDGWPDAAAFSIRFDGAQPNTISTTRHSTEANTLIVTDVGFGNVLDGLEFNATATAFTQTAAVTVSLMGAAPEVQKFRACATAPVA
;
A
#
# COMPACT_ATOMS: atom_id res chain seq x y z
N MET A 1 8.26 -43.89 -31.79
CA MET A 1 8.99 -42.81 -31.13
C MET A 1 7.97 -41.84 -30.57
N ARG A 2 7.72 -41.86 -29.27
CA ARG A 2 6.79 -40.93 -28.63
C ARG A 2 7.56 -39.72 -28.13
N ILE A 3 7.30 -38.55 -28.71
CA ILE A 3 7.87 -37.30 -28.24
C ILE A 3 6.94 -36.78 -27.14
N ILE A 4 7.42 -36.80 -25.88
CA ILE A 4 6.70 -36.21 -24.76
C ILE A 4 7.09 -34.73 -24.70
N PHE A 5 6.17 -33.87 -25.11
CA PHE A 5 6.31 -32.41 -24.86
C PHE A 5 5.97 -32.15 -23.39
N SER A 6 7.02 -31.96 -22.56
CA SER A 6 6.82 -31.41 -21.22
C SER A 6 6.45 -29.94 -21.34
N LEU A 7 5.17 -29.65 -21.15
CA LEU A 7 4.70 -28.26 -21.03
C LEU A 7 5.17 -27.73 -19.67
N ILE A 8 6.23 -26.92 -19.71
CA ILE A 8 6.69 -26.21 -18.50
C ILE A 8 5.75 -25.02 -18.32
N PHE A 9 4.82 -25.11 -17.35
CA PHE A 9 4.03 -23.96 -16.91
C PHE A 9 4.91 -23.06 -16.03
N LEU A 10 5.38 -21.96 -16.62
CA LEU A 10 6.01 -20.89 -15.84
C LEU A 10 4.89 -20.11 -15.14
N THR A 11 4.63 -20.45 -13.88
CA THR A 11 3.76 -19.64 -13.03
C THR A 11 4.55 -18.40 -12.59
N THR A 12 4.26 -17.23 -13.18
CA THR A 12 4.70 -15.97 -12.60
C THR A 12 3.84 -15.69 -11.36
N PRO A 13 4.44 -15.37 -10.20
CA PRO A 13 3.64 -14.95 -9.05
C PRO A 13 2.84 -13.70 -9.43
N ALA A 14 1.53 -13.75 -9.28
CA ALA A 14 0.68 -12.59 -9.48
C ALA A 14 1.02 -11.55 -8.41
N LEU A 15 1.36 -10.32 -8.84
CA LEU A 15 1.50 -9.18 -7.94
C LEU A 15 0.11 -8.87 -7.39
N ALA A 16 -0.11 -9.06 -6.10
CA ALA A 16 -1.42 -8.91 -5.48
C ALA A 16 -1.29 -8.23 -4.12
N TRP A 17 -2.31 -7.45 -3.79
CA TRP A 17 -2.47 -6.94 -2.44
C TRP A 17 -2.73 -8.08 -1.48
N GLU A 18 -2.14 -8.01 -0.30
CA GLU A 18 -2.21 -9.04 0.71
C GLU A 18 -2.46 -8.45 2.08
N PHE A 19 -3.43 -9.02 2.80
CA PHE A 19 -3.69 -8.70 4.19
C PHE A 19 -3.10 -9.79 5.09
N THR A 20 -2.40 -9.37 6.16
CA THR A 20 -1.90 -10.25 7.21
C THR A 20 -2.27 -9.68 8.58
N PRO A 21 -2.86 -10.50 9.49
CA PRO A 21 -3.34 -10.00 10.78
C PRO A 21 -2.26 -9.86 11.85
N THR A 22 -1.10 -10.53 11.67
CA THR A 22 -0.07 -10.61 12.70
C THR A 22 1.30 -10.26 12.14
N PRO A 23 2.20 -9.65 12.96
CA PRO A 23 2.05 -9.28 14.37
C PRO A 23 1.10 -8.11 14.61
N ILE A 24 0.85 -7.28 13.60
CA ILE A 24 -0.16 -6.20 13.60
C ILE A 24 -0.96 -6.25 12.31
N CYS A 25 -2.13 -5.64 12.26
CA CYS A 25 -2.90 -5.55 11.01
C CYS A 25 -2.03 -4.93 9.91
N THR A 26 -1.81 -5.64 8.82
CA THR A 26 -0.93 -5.21 7.72
C THR A 26 -1.57 -5.47 6.38
N LEU A 27 -1.59 -4.44 5.55
CA LEU A 27 -1.99 -4.49 4.15
C LEU A 27 -0.76 -4.15 3.32
N SER A 28 -0.34 -5.02 2.42
CA SER A 28 0.90 -4.82 1.68
C SER A 28 0.78 -5.16 0.20
N HIS A 29 1.62 -4.53 -0.60
CA HIS A 29 1.73 -4.78 -2.03
C HIS A 29 3.14 -4.46 -2.51
N THR A 30 3.68 -5.32 -3.36
CA THR A 30 5.01 -5.15 -3.94
C THR A 30 4.90 -5.15 -5.45
N GLU A 31 5.51 -4.16 -6.08
CA GLU A 31 5.75 -4.09 -7.52
C GLU A 31 7.25 -3.92 -7.77
N PRO A 32 7.77 -4.10 -8.99
CA PRO A 32 9.21 -4.05 -9.23
C PRO A 32 9.91 -2.78 -8.76
N THR A 33 9.21 -1.64 -8.73
CA THR A 33 9.79 -0.33 -8.39
C THR A 33 9.25 0.26 -7.12
N VAL A 34 8.38 -0.42 -6.38
CA VAL A 34 7.77 0.13 -5.17
C VAL A 34 7.25 -0.97 -4.26
N ASP A 35 7.44 -0.78 -2.96
CA ASP A 35 6.76 -1.51 -1.90
C ASP A 35 5.87 -0.55 -1.13
N ILE A 36 4.64 -0.95 -0.86
CA ILE A 36 3.71 -0.17 -0.06
C ILE A 36 3.11 -1.05 1.04
N ALA A 37 3.03 -0.52 2.26
CA ALA A 37 2.41 -1.20 3.38
C ALA A 37 1.59 -0.21 4.20
N VAL A 38 0.39 -0.63 4.59
CA VAL A 38 -0.46 0.09 5.54
C VAL A 38 -0.60 -0.79 6.76
N THR A 39 -0.38 -0.23 7.94
CA THR A 39 -0.45 -0.96 9.20
C THR A 39 -1.37 -0.25 10.20
N TYR A 40 -1.93 -1.03 11.11
CA TYR A 40 -2.60 -0.52 12.30
C TYR A 40 -2.10 -1.29 13.52
N ASP A 41 -1.62 -0.55 14.52
CA ASP A 41 -1.13 -1.11 15.77
C ASP A 41 -2.13 -0.82 16.88
N HIS A 42 -2.76 -1.85 17.44
CA HIS A 42 -3.70 -1.73 18.55
C HIS A 42 -3.04 -1.23 19.84
N ALA A 43 -1.73 -1.43 20.01
CA ALA A 43 -1.02 -0.97 21.20
C ALA A 43 -0.85 0.55 21.24
N THR A 44 -0.63 1.17 20.08
CA THR A 44 -0.42 2.61 19.94
C THR A 44 -1.65 3.35 19.42
N HIS A 45 -2.64 2.64 18.88
CA HIS A 45 -3.81 3.18 18.17
C HIS A 45 -3.41 4.04 16.95
N LEU A 46 -2.31 3.69 16.30
CA LEU A 46 -1.81 4.42 15.14
C LEU A 46 -1.87 3.59 13.87
N TYR A 47 -2.34 4.24 12.82
CA TYR A 47 -2.15 3.80 11.44
C TYR A 47 -0.82 4.33 10.91
N ALA A 48 -0.19 3.58 10.02
CA ALA A 48 0.98 4.02 9.28
C ALA A 48 0.87 3.57 7.83
N ILE A 49 1.40 4.39 6.93
CA ILE A 49 1.67 3.99 5.55
C ILE A 49 3.15 4.18 5.27
N ALA A 50 3.77 3.16 4.70
CA ALA A 50 5.17 3.16 4.32
C ALA A 50 5.28 2.89 2.82
N VAL A 51 5.94 3.78 2.10
CA VAL A 51 6.17 3.66 0.66
C VAL A 51 7.67 3.62 0.41
N THR A 52 8.16 2.49 -0.08
CA THR A 52 9.58 2.28 -0.36
C THR A 52 9.84 2.37 -1.86
N SER A 53 10.77 3.22 -2.24
CA SER A 53 11.19 3.40 -3.63
C SER A 53 12.70 3.19 -3.74
N PRO A 54 13.20 2.41 -4.74
CA PRO A 54 14.63 2.20 -4.93
C PRO A 54 15.42 3.51 -5.11
N ASP A 55 14.80 4.51 -5.73
CA ASP A 55 15.41 5.81 -5.98
C ASP A 55 15.37 6.73 -4.75
N GLY A 56 14.73 6.31 -3.67
CA GLY A 56 14.58 7.08 -2.44
C GLY A 56 13.59 8.23 -2.56
N TRP A 57 13.50 8.98 -1.48
CA TRP A 57 12.61 10.13 -1.35
C TRP A 57 13.45 11.37 -0.96
N PRO A 58 13.80 12.25 -1.92
CA PRO A 58 14.43 13.52 -1.56
C PRO A 58 13.55 14.33 -0.61
N ASP A 59 14.18 15.14 0.23
CA ASP A 59 13.47 16.01 1.18
C ASP A 59 12.44 16.88 0.44
N ALA A 60 11.22 16.92 0.98
CA ALA A 60 10.13 17.69 0.40
C ALA A 60 9.23 18.23 1.50
N ALA A 61 8.66 19.40 1.26
CA ALA A 61 7.78 20.06 2.23
C ALA A 61 6.44 19.31 2.42
N ALA A 62 5.96 18.64 1.38
CA ALA A 62 4.69 17.91 1.41
C ALA A 62 4.80 16.59 0.69
N PHE A 63 4.00 15.64 1.14
CA PHE A 63 3.77 14.34 0.51
C PHE A 63 2.30 14.19 0.19
N SER A 64 1.99 13.60 -0.96
CA SER A 64 0.62 13.41 -1.42
C SER A 64 0.42 12.00 -1.96
N ILE A 65 -0.81 11.52 -1.86
CA ILE A 65 -1.27 10.32 -2.56
C ILE A 65 -2.49 10.71 -3.39
N ARG A 66 -2.43 10.47 -4.68
CA ARG A 66 -3.55 10.64 -5.60
C ARG A 66 -4.13 9.29 -5.95
N PHE A 67 -5.42 9.14 -5.73
CA PHE A 67 -6.19 7.96 -6.13
C PHE A 67 -6.97 8.28 -7.39
N ASP A 68 -6.86 7.42 -8.39
CA ASP A 68 -7.57 7.55 -9.67
C ASP A 68 -8.44 6.32 -9.90
N GLY A 69 -9.70 6.54 -10.24
CA GLY A 69 -10.67 5.48 -10.48
C GLY A 69 -12.10 5.93 -10.22
N ALA A 70 -12.89 5.08 -9.57
CA ALA A 70 -14.32 5.34 -9.33
C ALA A 70 -14.56 6.46 -8.31
N GLN A 71 -13.66 6.64 -7.34
CA GLN A 71 -13.76 7.67 -6.31
C GLN A 71 -12.44 8.44 -6.21
N PRO A 72 -12.07 9.24 -7.22
CA PRO A 72 -10.78 9.93 -7.24
C PRO A 72 -10.66 10.93 -6.07
N ASN A 73 -9.48 10.97 -5.49
CA ASN A 73 -9.16 11.89 -4.41
C ASN A 73 -7.64 12.08 -4.30
N THR A 74 -7.22 13.21 -3.77
CA THR A 74 -5.82 13.47 -3.43
C THR A 74 -5.74 13.88 -1.97
N ILE A 75 -4.84 13.24 -1.23
CA ILE A 75 -4.59 13.49 0.18
C ILE A 75 -3.17 14.02 0.31
N SER A 76 -2.97 15.05 1.12
CA SER A 76 -1.65 15.65 1.32
C SER A 76 -1.35 15.81 2.80
N THR A 77 -0.07 15.71 3.14
CA THR A 77 0.43 15.94 4.50
C THR A 77 1.80 16.61 4.50
N THR A 78 2.10 17.32 5.56
CA THR A 78 3.44 17.86 5.83
C THR A 78 4.12 17.10 6.98
N ARG A 79 3.46 16.08 7.54
CA ARG A 79 3.93 15.30 8.69
C ARG A 79 4.52 13.94 8.30
N HIS A 80 5.04 13.84 7.08
CA HIS A 80 5.76 12.67 6.63
C HIS A 80 7.20 12.69 7.15
N SER A 81 7.80 11.51 7.25
CA SER A 81 9.21 11.33 7.53
C SER A 81 9.82 10.35 6.54
N THR A 82 11.14 10.39 6.39
CA THR A 82 11.86 9.47 5.53
C THR A 82 12.92 8.75 6.33
N GLU A 83 13.07 7.45 6.07
CA GLU A 83 14.12 6.61 6.62
C GLU A 83 14.66 5.73 5.50
N ALA A 84 15.91 5.94 5.12
CA ALA A 84 16.50 5.32 3.93
C ALA A 84 15.61 5.60 2.69
N ASN A 85 15.17 4.55 2.00
CA ASN A 85 14.32 4.67 0.79
C ASN A 85 12.82 4.63 1.09
N THR A 86 12.44 4.70 2.36
CA THR A 86 11.03 4.59 2.79
C THR A 86 10.51 5.92 3.29
N LEU A 87 9.38 6.34 2.75
CA LEU A 87 8.59 7.47 3.24
C LEU A 87 7.46 6.94 4.11
N ILE A 88 7.29 7.52 5.30
CA ILE A 88 6.35 7.04 6.32
C ILE A 88 5.45 8.19 6.74
N VAL A 89 4.14 7.89 6.86
CA VAL A 89 3.14 8.76 7.48
C VAL A 89 2.40 7.98 8.53
N THR A 90 2.24 8.54 9.71
CA THR A 90 1.43 7.96 10.79
C THR A 90 0.31 8.92 11.16
N ASP A 91 -0.86 8.36 11.48
CA ASP A 91 -2.01 9.14 11.93
C ASP A 91 -2.94 8.27 12.78
N VAL A 92 -3.85 8.91 13.50
CA VAL A 92 -4.88 8.24 14.31
C VAL A 92 -6.05 7.73 13.48
N GLY A 93 -6.19 8.17 12.23
CA GLY A 93 -7.24 7.73 11.32
C GLY A 93 -6.79 7.78 9.87
N PHE A 94 -7.12 6.73 9.12
CA PHE A 94 -6.78 6.57 7.70
C PHE A 94 -8.02 6.36 6.82
N GLY A 95 -9.18 6.90 7.22
CA GLY A 95 -10.41 6.72 6.46
C GLY A 95 -10.28 7.07 4.98
N ASN A 96 -9.68 8.21 4.67
CA ASN A 96 -9.49 8.65 3.28
C ASN A 96 -8.46 7.80 2.52
N VAL A 97 -7.41 7.34 3.18
CA VAL A 97 -6.43 6.43 2.58
C VAL A 97 -7.08 5.09 2.25
N LEU A 98 -7.82 4.53 3.20
CA LEU A 98 -8.49 3.23 3.01
C LEU A 98 -9.57 3.30 1.94
N ASP A 99 -10.36 4.37 1.91
CA ASP A 99 -11.35 4.60 0.84
C ASP A 99 -10.67 4.72 -0.52
N GLY A 100 -9.55 5.44 -0.58
CA GLY A 100 -8.77 5.56 -1.80
C GLY A 100 -8.28 4.22 -2.32
N LEU A 101 -7.74 3.39 -1.44
CA LEU A 101 -7.23 2.06 -1.79
C LEU A 101 -8.35 1.09 -2.18
N GLU A 102 -9.51 1.19 -1.54
CA GLU A 102 -10.62 0.25 -1.78
C GLU A 102 -11.39 0.55 -3.06
N PHE A 103 -11.58 1.82 -3.41
CA PHE A 103 -12.55 2.24 -4.42
C PHE A 103 -11.95 2.83 -5.69
N ASN A 104 -10.65 2.65 -5.92
CA ASN A 104 -9.98 3.20 -7.10
C ASN A 104 -9.13 2.14 -7.83
N ALA A 105 -8.59 2.53 -8.98
CA ALA A 105 -7.82 1.64 -9.87
C ALA A 105 -6.31 1.78 -9.67
N THR A 106 -5.83 2.98 -9.37
CA THR A 106 -4.41 3.28 -9.16
C THR A 106 -4.21 4.26 -8.03
N ALA A 107 -3.04 4.19 -7.39
CA ALA A 107 -2.58 5.16 -6.41
C ALA A 107 -1.19 5.66 -6.80
N THR A 108 -1.00 6.96 -6.77
CA THR A 108 0.29 7.61 -7.03
C THR A 108 0.73 8.34 -5.77
N ALA A 109 1.83 7.88 -5.18
CA ALA A 109 2.48 8.54 -4.06
C ALA A 109 3.54 9.48 -4.61
N PHE A 110 3.50 10.74 -4.23
CA PHE A 110 4.40 11.72 -4.83
C PHE A 110 4.75 12.87 -3.90
N THR A 111 5.92 13.45 -4.18
CA THR A 111 6.38 14.73 -3.69
C THR A 111 6.62 15.65 -4.90
N GLN A 112 7.20 16.82 -4.66
CA GLN A 112 7.53 17.74 -5.75
C GLN A 112 8.54 17.14 -6.75
N THR A 113 9.40 16.20 -6.31
CA THR A 113 10.53 15.69 -7.10
C THR A 113 10.53 14.18 -7.31
N ALA A 114 9.62 13.45 -6.68
CA ALA A 114 9.58 11.98 -6.78
C ALA A 114 8.14 11.50 -6.86
N ALA A 115 7.89 10.44 -7.62
CA ALA A 115 6.58 9.82 -7.74
C ALA A 115 6.69 8.32 -8.00
N VAL A 116 5.80 7.54 -7.38
CA VAL A 116 5.62 6.12 -7.66
C VAL A 116 4.14 5.81 -7.79
N THR A 117 3.77 4.96 -8.74
CA THR A 117 2.39 4.56 -8.99
C THR A 117 2.25 3.06 -8.78
N VAL A 118 1.18 2.65 -8.11
CA VAL A 118 0.83 1.24 -7.91
C VAL A 118 -0.56 0.94 -8.46
N SER A 119 -0.76 -0.30 -8.90
CA SER A 119 -2.07 -0.84 -9.25
C SER A 119 -2.84 -1.18 -7.98
N LEU A 120 -4.14 -0.87 -7.97
CA LEU A 120 -5.06 -1.27 -6.89
C LEU A 120 -5.88 -2.51 -7.27
N MET A 121 -5.50 -3.20 -8.35
CA MET A 121 -6.15 -4.46 -8.72
C MET A 121 -6.05 -5.47 -7.58
N GLY A 122 -7.20 -6.00 -7.15
CA GLY A 122 -7.28 -6.96 -6.05
C GLY A 122 -7.18 -6.36 -4.65
N ALA A 123 -7.06 -5.03 -4.52
CA ALA A 123 -6.93 -4.38 -3.22
C ALA A 123 -8.22 -4.40 -2.39
N ALA A 124 -9.39 -4.20 -3.01
CA ALA A 124 -10.64 -3.99 -2.28
C ALA A 124 -10.96 -5.09 -1.26
N PRO A 125 -10.91 -6.39 -1.57
CA PRO A 125 -11.17 -7.44 -0.56
C PRO A 125 -10.17 -7.42 0.60
N GLU A 126 -8.92 -7.10 0.31
CA GLU A 126 -7.85 -7.06 1.32
C GLU A 126 -7.99 -5.83 2.22
N VAL A 127 -8.40 -4.68 1.66
CA VAL A 127 -8.74 -3.49 2.46
C VAL A 127 -9.88 -3.77 3.42
N GLN A 128 -10.91 -4.50 2.99
CA GLN A 128 -12.03 -4.88 3.85
C GLN A 128 -11.57 -5.75 5.03
N LYS A 129 -10.68 -6.71 4.79
CA LYS A 129 -10.08 -7.52 5.86
C LYS A 129 -9.24 -6.66 6.82
N PHE A 130 -8.49 -5.72 6.28
CA PHE A 130 -7.71 -4.78 7.09
C PHE A 130 -8.61 -3.92 7.98
N ARG A 131 -9.69 -3.38 7.44
CA ARG A 131 -10.67 -2.60 8.22
C ARG A 131 -11.25 -3.41 9.37
N ALA A 132 -11.62 -4.66 9.11
CA ALA A 132 -12.14 -5.55 10.14
C ALA A 132 -11.11 -5.83 11.24
N CYS A 133 -9.85 -6.01 10.88
CA CYS A 133 -8.75 -6.19 11.82
C CYS A 133 -8.52 -4.94 12.67
N ALA A 134 -8.48 -3.76 12.05
CA ALA A 134 -8.21 -2.50 12.74
C ALA A 134 -9.34 -2.10 13.71
N THR A 135 -10.59 -2.47 13.40
CA THR A 135 -11.75 -2.15 14.24
C THR A 135 -12.14 -3.27 15.19
N ALA A 136 -11.47 -4.43 15.14
CA ALA A 136 -11.75 -5.54 16.02
C ALA A 136 -11.43 -5.19 17.48
N PRO A 137 -12.28 -5.60 18.42
CA PRO A 137 -11.97 -5.41 19.84
C PRO A 137 -10.73 -6.20 20.22
N VAL A 138 -9.86 -5.57 21.02
CA VAL A 138 -8.69 -6.23 21.61
C VAL A 138 -9.16 -6.99 22.84
N ALA A 139 -8.95 -8.31 22.80
CA ALA A 139 -9.29 -9.18 23.93
C ALA A 139 -8.22 -9.06 25.05
#